data_cc2e0cac810543777995fcd445792a7b
#
_entry.id   cc2e0cac810543777995fcd445792a7b
#
_cell.length_a   1.000
_cell.length_b   1.000
_cell.length_c   1.000
_cell.angle_alpha   90.00
_cell.angle_beta   90.00
_cell.angle_gamma   90.00
#
_symmetry.space_group_name_H-M   'P 1'
#
loop_
_entity.id
_entity.type
_entity.pdbx_description
1 polymer ?
#
loop_
_entity_poly.entity_id
_entity_poly.type
_entity_poly.pdbx_seq_one_letter_code
_entity_poly.pdbx_strand_id
1 'polypeptide(L)'
;FYLNFYNNSDGLFSSLNFGYCSTILPLLYCLLSILILKIERKNISNFFQFVVLISIFLGQINSSVVPFYKKFILNENNYRNIYTFKEYYLYDDYKKFNAIIDDKRSLSLGIDPMIAIANNLATIDGYHNIYPLEYKKKFRLIIEKELQKNTKLKKYYDNWGSRVYGFISDPNNIEINFKQAKNLGADYVISAYNLDNENLMLVCDNCSDFLKLYFIQ
;
A
#
# COMPACT_ATOMS: atom_id res chain seq x y z
N PHE A 1 23.20 -0.45 1.79
CA PHE A 1 23.76 -0.36 0.42
C PHE A 1 22.65 -0.07 -0.60
N TYR A 2 21.56 -0.84 -0.59
CA TYR A 2 20.41 -0.67 -1.49
C TYR A 2 19.75 0.72 -1.38
N LEU A 3 19.44 1.18 -0.16
CA LEU A 3 18.84 2.49 0.07
C LEU A 3 19.74 3.66 -0.37
N ASN A 4 21.05 3.56 -0.17
CA ASN A 4 22.00 4.58 -0.63
C ASN A 4 22.13 4.61 -2.15
N PHE A 5 22.10 3.46 -2.81
CA PHE A 5 22.14 3.37 -4.26
C PHE A 5 20.89 3.97 -4.90
N TYR A 6 19.70 3.66 -4.34
CA TYR A 6 18.43 4.17 -4.83
C TYR A 6 18.29 5.69 -4.65
N ASN A 7 18.76 6.23 -3.51
CA ASN A 7 18.69 7.67 -3.23
C ASN A 7 19.66 8.53 -4.05
N ASN A 8 20.76 7.95 -4.57
CA ASN A 8 21.81 8.69 -5.28
C ASN A 8 21.83 8.43 -6.79
N SER A 9 20.95 7.58 -7.33
CA SER A 9 20.88 7.32 -8.77
C SER A 9 19.94 8.30 -9.46
N ASP A 10 20.50 9.33 -10.08
CA ASP A 10 19.78 10.15 -11.07
C ASP A 10 19.88 9.45 -12.43
N GLY A 11 18.76 8.96 -12.97
CA GLY A 11 18.75 8.37 -14.30
C GLY A 11 17.88 7.12 -14.46
N LEU A 12 18.23 6.29 -15.44
CA LEU A 12 17.44 5.11 -15.87
C LEU A 12 17.19 4.12 -14.72
N PHE A 13 18.13 4.02 -13.77
CA PHE A 13 18.03 3.12 -12.62
C PHE A 13 17.14 3.64 -11.48
N SER A 14 16.84 4.94 -11.43
CA SER A 14 15.98 5.53 -10.40
C SER A 14 14.52 5.10 -10.53
N SER A 15 14.10 4.69 -11.74
CA SER A 15 12.76 4.19 -12.02
C SER A 15 12.61 2.68 -11.79
N LEU A 16 13.71 1.94 -11.63
CA LEU A 16 13.69 0.49 -11.40
C LEU A 16 13.54 0.18 -9.92
N ASN A 17 12.50 -0.55 -9.58
CA ASN A 17 12.31 -1.03 -8.21
C ASN A 17 13.07 -2.34 -7.97
N PHE A 18 14.34 -2.22 -7.56
CA PHE A 18 15.17 -3.38 -7.22
C PHE A 18 14.68 -4.18 -6.00
N GLY A 19 13.67 -3.70 -5.27
CA GLY A 19 13.04 -4.44 -4.19
C GLY A 19 12.48 -5.80 -4.64
N TYR A 20 12.06 -5.90 -5.91
CA TYR A 20 11.63 -7.17 -6.49
C TYR A 20 12.77 -8.19 -6.66
N CYS A 21 14.03 -7.76 -6.71
CA CYS A 21 15.16 -8.68 -6.74
C CYS A 21 15.25 -9.53 -5.47
N SER A 22 14.74 -9.04 -4.35
CA SER A 22 14.70 -9.80 -3.09
C SER A 22 13.80 -11.04 -3.18
N THR A 23 12.84 -11.08 -4.08
CA THR A 23 11.98 -12.25 -4.32
C THR A 23 12.72 -13.38 -5.02
N ILE A 24 13.81 -13.06 -5.73
CA ILE A 24 14.66 -14.04 -6.44
C ILE A 24 15.67 -14.68 -5.49
N LEU A 25 16.02 -14.04 -4.38
CA LEU A 25 17.01 -14.54 -3.42
C LEU A 25 16.71 -15.95 -2.91
N PRO A 26 15.48 -16.33 -2.51
CA PRO A 26 15.18 -17.71 -2.11
C PRO A 26 15.46 -18.73 -3.20
N LEU A 27 15.14 -18.38 -4.46
CA LEU A 27 15.43 -19.24 -5.61
C LEU A 27 16.94 -19.42 -5.82
N LEU A 28 17.73 -18.33 -5.72
CA LEU A 28 19.18 -18.39 -5.80
C LEU A 28 19.79 -19.24 -4.68
N TYR A 29 19.27 -19.14 -3.46
CA TYR A 29 19.71 -20.00 -2.35
C TYR A 29 19.40 -21.49 -2.62
N CYS A 30 18.22 -21.81 -3.17
CA CYS A 30 17.88 -23.18 -3.58
C CYS A 30 18.83 -23.69 -4.66
N LEU A 31 19.12 -22.89 -5.70
CA LEU A 31 20.06 -23.26 -6.76
C LEU A 31 21.47 -23.48 -6.24
N LEU A 32 21.97 -22.58 -5.38
CA LEU A 32 23.29 -22.73 -4.74
C LEU A 32 23.33 -24.00 -3.88
N SER A 33 22.27 -24.30 -3.13
CA SER A 33 22.19 -25.54 -2.34
C SER A 33 22.29 -26.78 -3.22
N ILE A 34 21.59 -26.80 -4.37
CA ILE A 34 21.67 -27.90 -5.34
C ILE A 34 23.06 -28.04 -5.95
N LEU A 35 23.71 -26.93 -6.27
CA LEU A 35 25.10 -26.95 -6.80
C LEU A 35 26.08 -27.48 -5.76
N ILE A 36 25.95 -27.08 -4.50
CA ILE A 36 26.77 -27.58 -3.39
C ILE A 36 26.58 -29.08 -3.18
N LEU A 37 25.32 -29.60 -3.37
CA LEU A 37 25.01 -31.03 -3.30
C LEU A 37 25.75 -31.86 -4.35
N LYS A 38 26.11 -31.28 -5.51
CA LYS A 38 26.83 -31.97 -6.59
C LYS A 38 28.35 -32.01 -6.39
N ILE A 39 28.89 -31.32 -5.39
CA ILE A 39 30.32 -31.35 -5.09
C ILE A 39 30.68 -32.65 -4.35
N GLU A 40 31.43 -33.54 -4.99
CA GLU A 40 31.71 -34.92 -4.51
C GLU A 40 32.62 -35.05 -3.27
N ARG A 41 33.06 -33.97 -2.64
CA ARG A 41 33.84 -34.00 -1.39
C ARG A 41 32.90 -34.19 -0.17
N LYS A 42 32.56 -35.44 0.09
CA LYS A 42 31.50 -35.85 1.04
C LYS A 42 31.48 -35.15 2.41
N ASN A 43 32.61 -34.96 3.06
CA ASN A 43 32.61 -34.45 4.45
C ASN A 43 32.45 -32.92 4.54
N ILE A 44 33.06 -32.17 3.62
CA ILE A 44 32.95 -30.70 3.58
C ILE A 44 31.58 -30.30 3.03
N SER A 45 31.08 -31.06 2.07
CA SER A 45 29.75 -30.83 1.47
C SER A 45 28.65 -30.94 2.50
N ASN A 46 28.63 -31.99 3.31
CA ASN A 46 27.54 -32.22 4.31
C ASN A 46 27.50 -31.13 5.39
N PHE A 47 28.66 -30.69 5.88
CA PHE A 47 28.73 -29.60 6.85
C PHE A 47 28.25 -28.27 6.25
N PHE A 48 28.66 -27.95 5.04
CA PHE A 48 28.24 -26.71 4.37
C PHE A 48 26.76 -26.69 4.05
N GLN A 49 26.19 -27.83 3.62
CA GLN A 49 24.76 -28.01 3.40
C GLN A 49 23.96 -27.78 4.69
N PHE A 50 24.43 -28.35 5.81
CA PHE A 50 23.80 -28.18 7.09
C PHE A 50 23.80 -26.71 7.54
N VAL A 51 24.91 -26.00 7.37
CA VAL A 51 25.01 -24.57 7.69
C VAL A 51 24.08 -23.73 6.83
N VAL A 52 23.99 -24.00 5.51
CA VAL A 52 23.08 -23.30 4.60
C VAL A 52 21.63 -23.55 4.98
N LEU A 53 21.25 -24.81 5.22
CA LEU A 53 19.88 -25.16 5.64
C LEU A 53 19.50 -24.49 6.97
N ILE A 54 20.37 -24.50 7.96
CA ILE A 54 20.16 -23.82 9.22
C ILE A 54 19.99 -22.30 9.00
N SER A 55 20.83 -21.68 8.18
CA SER A 55 20.75 -20.24 7.92
C SER A 55 19.44 -19.85 7.28
N ILE A 56 18.95 -20.63 6.29
CA ILE A 56 17.64 -20.43 5.67
C ILE A 56 16.54 -20.61 6.70
N PHE A 57 16.59 -21.66 7.51
CA PHE A 57 15.59 -21.96 8.53
C PHE A 57 15.50 -20.88 9.61
N LEU A 58 16.66 -20.43 10.13
CA LEU A 58 16.71 -19.33 11.11
C LEU A 58 16.20 -18.01 10.53
N GLY A 59 16.49 -17.72 9.27
CA GLY A 59 15.97 -16.56 8.57
C GLY A 59 14.45 -16.60 8.47
N GLN A 60 13.86 -17.74 8.14
CA GLN A 60 12.41 -17.92 8.04
C GLN A 60 11.72 -17.89 9.41
N ILE A 61 12.33 -18.46 10.44
CA ILE A 61 11.79 -18.40 11.81
C ILE A 61 11.66 -16.94 12.25
N ASN A 62 12.70 -16.15 12.09
CA ASN A 62 12.68 -14.75 12.54
C ASN A 62 11.71 -13.88 11.73
N SER A 63 11.57 -14.11 10.44
CA SER A 63 10.74 -13.28 9.55
C SER A 63 9.26 -13.65 9.59
N SER A 64 8.91 -14.92 9.82
CA SER A 64 7.55 -15.41 9.67
C SER A 64 7.00 -16.08 10.93
N VAL A 65 7.76 -16.99 11.53
CA VAL A 65 7.26 -17.82 12.67
C VAL A 65 7.15 -16.99 13.94
N VAL A 66 8.19 -16.20 14.27
CA VAL A 66 8.18 -15.37 15.50
C VAL A 66 7.06 -14.33 15.50
N PRO A 67 6.84 -13.56 14.42
CA PRO A 67 5.71 -12.65 14.36
C PRO A 67 4.35 -13.34 14.49
N PHE A 68 4.17 -14.46 13.79
CA PHE A 68 2.96 -15.27 13.90
C PHE A 68 2.71 -15.76 15.33
N TYR A 69 3.73 -16.35 15.97
CA TYR A 69 3.64 -16.84 17.35
C TYR A 69 3.26 -15.72 18.34
N LYS A 70 3.93 -14.57 18.22
CA LYS A 70 3.66 -13.42 19.10
C LYS A 70 2.25 -12.88 18.93
N LYS A 71 1.77 -12.72 17.72
CA LYS A 71 0.42 -12.22 17.47
C LYS A 71 -0.66 -13.22 17.89
N PHE A 72 -0.57 -14.48 17.44
CA PHE A 72 -1.68 -15.43 17.55
C PHE A 72 -1.61 -16.32 18.82
N ILE A 73 -0.45 -16.51 19.41
CA ILE A 73 -0.29 -17.34 20.59
C ILE A 73 -0.14 -16.48 21.86
N LEU A 74 0.67 -15.42 21.80
CA LEU A 74 0.88 -14.52 22.95
C LEU A 74 -0.09 -13.33 22.96
N ASN A 75 -0.96 -13.17 21.97
CA ASN A 75 -1.91 -12.06 21.83
C ASN A 75 -1.25 -10.66 21.92
N GLU A 76 0.00 -10.53 21.45
CA GLU A 76 0.68 -9.25 21.36
C GLU A 76 0.13 -8.47 20.15
N ASN A 77 -0.98 -7.75 20.29
CA ASN A 77 -1.71 -7.09 19.22
C ASN A 77 -0.89 -6.06 18.40
N ASN A 78 0.17 -5.51 18.98
CA ASN A 78 0.97 -4.47 18.34
C ASN A 78 2.33 -4.96 17.79
N TYR A 79 2.55 -6.28 17.73
CA TYR A 79 3.84 -6.77 17.27
C TYR A 79 3.99 -6.63 15.75
N ARG A 80 4.90 -5.74 15.32
CA ARG A 80 5.26 -5.47 13.92
C ARG A 80 4.08 -5.15 12.99
N ASN A 81 2.97 -4.59 13.50
CA ASN A 81 1.77 -4.26 12.71
C ASN A 81 1.31 -5.43 11.82
N ILE A 82 1.32 -6.65 12.35
CA ILE A 82 0.83 -7.82 11.63
C ILE A 82 -0.68 -7.85 11.74
N TYR A 83 -1.34 -7.74 10.60
CA TYR A 83 -2.78 -7.83 10.46
C TYR A 83 -3.18 -9.17 9.86
N THR A 84 -4.31 -9.72 10.28
CA THR A 84 -5.00 -10.75 9.51
C THR A 84 -5.50 -10.14 8.21
N PHE A 85 -5.81 -10.98 7.22
CA PHE A 85 -6.38 -10.51 5.97
C PHE A 85 -7.67 -9.71 6.19
N LYS A 86 -8.52 -10.18 7.10
CA LYS A 86 -9.77 -9.53 7.48
C LYS A 86 -9.55 -8.14 8.12
N GLU A 87 -8.58 -8.04 9.03
CA GLU A 87 -8.23 -6.77 9.68
C GLU A 87 -7.61 -5.78 8.69
N TYR A 88 -6.71 -6.24 7.81
CA TYR A 88 -6.06 -5.36 6.84
C TYR A 88 -7.04 -4.79 5.82
N TYR A 89 -7.95 -5.61 5.32
CA TYR A 89 -8.94 -5.19 4.33
C TYR A 89 -10.22 -4.62 4.92
N LEU A 90 -10.37 -4.55 6.25
CA LEU A 90 -11.49 -3.90 6.94
C LEU A 90 -12.87 -4.39 6.45
N TYR A 91 -13.01 -5.70 6.24
CA TYR A 91 -14.21 -6.27 5.63
C TYR A 91 -15.51 -5.91 6.34
N ASP A 92 -15.51 -5.86 7.67
CA ASP A 92 -16.73 -5.56 8.44
C ASP A 92 -17.17 -4.10 8.27
N ASP A 93 -16.22 -3.16 8.17
CA ASP A 93 -16.49 -1.74 7.94
C ASP A 93 -16.97 -1.50 6.52
N TYR A 94 -16.28 -2.06 5.54
CA TYR A 94 -16.64 -1.91 4.14
C TYR A 94 -17.94 -2.59 3.76
N LYS A 95 -18.36 -3.63 4.49
CA LYS A 95 -19.72 -4.20 4.33
C LYS A 95 -20.82 -3.18 4.63
N LYS A 96 -20.61 -2.31 5.63
CA LYS A 96 -21.53 -1.22 5.94
C LYS A 96 -21.49 -0.13 4.87
N PHE A 97 -20.29 0.24 4.40
CA PHE A 97 -20.12 1.22 3.34
C PHE A 97 -20.75 0.76 2.03
N ASN A 98 -20.58 -0.50 1.65
CA ASN A 98 -21.20 -1.08 0.45
C ASN A 98 -22.71 -0.93 0.43
N ALA A 99 -23.36 -1.12 1.58
CA ALA A 99 -24.82 -0.97 1.70
C ALA A 99 -25.31 0.47 1.46
N ILE A 100 -24.43 1.47 1.60
CA ILE A 100 -24.73 2.89 1.43
C ILE A 100 -24.31 3.40 0.05
N ILE A 101 -23.11 2.98 -0.40
CA ILE A 101 -22.47 3.49 -1.62
C ILE A 101 -23.12 2.88 -2.87
N ASP A 102 -23.52 1.59 -2.79
CA ASP A 102 -24.10 0.84 -3.90
C ASP A 102 -23.19 0.88 -5.16
N ASP A 103 -23.74 1.15 -6.33
CA ASP A 103 -23.01 1.20 -7.61
C ASP A 103 -22.19 2.49 -7.84
N LYS A 104 -22.15 3.39 -6.85
CA LYS A 104 -21.45 4.66 -6.98
C LYS A 104 -19.94 4.50 -6.69
N ARG A 105 -19.18 5.55 -7.05
CA ARG A 105 -17.72 5.54 -6.88
C ARG A 105 -17.29 6.34 -5.66
N SER A 106 -16.20 5.91 -5.07
CA SER A 106 -15.59 6.58 -3.92
C SER A 106 -14.20 7.14 -4.23
N LEU A 107 -13.76 8.09 -3.39
CA LEU A 107 -12.39 8.56 -3.25
C LEU A 107 -11.91 8.19 -1.86
N SER A 108 -10.69 7.65 -1.74
CA SER A 108 -10.10 7.25 -0.46
C SER A 108 -9.09 8.30 0.03
N LEU A 109 -9.20 8.73 1.28
CA LEU A 109 -8.29 9.70 1.90
C LEU A 109 -7.70 9.13 3.20
N GLY A 110 -6.37 9.04 3.25
CA GLY A 110 -5.65 8.51 4.41
C GLY A 110 -5.68 6.99 4.54
N ILE A 111 -6.19 6.30 3.53
CA ILE A 111 -6.25 4.84 3.46
C ILE A 111 -5.89 4.39 2.03
N ASP A 112 -5.36 3.18 1.89
CA ASP A 112 -5.06 2.62 0.57
C ASP A 112 -6.37 2.35 -0.20
N PRO A 113 -6.59 2.96 -1.37
CA PRO A 113 -7.80 2.74 -2.18
C PRO A 113 -7.96 1.29 -2.65
N MET A 114 -6.88 0.50 -2.67
CA MET A 114 -6.96 -0.93 -2.99
C MET A 114 -7.79 -1.71 -1.97
N ILE A 115 -7.95 -1.20 -0.74
CA ILE A 115 -8.84 -1.78 0.27
C ILE A 115 -10.32 -1.67 -0.19
N ALA A 116 -10.72 -0.51 -0.72
CA ALA A 116 -12.06 -0.33 -1.27
C ALA A 116 -12.32 -1.30 -2.45
N ILE A 117 -11.35 -1.42 -3.37
CA ILE A 117 -11.42 -2.34 -4.52
C ILE A 117 -11.52 -3.80 -4.05
N ALA A 118 -10.72 -4.20 -3.05
CA ALA A 118 -10.78 -5.56 -2.48
C ALA A 118 -12.14 -5.88 -1.84
N ASN A 119 -12.88 -4.85 -1.45
CA ASN A 119 -14.24 -4.94 -0.92
C ASN A 119 -15.34 -4.69 -1.98
N ASN A 120 -15.02 -4.78 -3.26
CA ASN A 120 -15.93 -4.58 -4.40
C ASN A 120 -16.53 -3.17 -4.51
N LEU A 121 -15.89 -2.15 -3.93
CA LEU A 121 -16.27 -0.76 -4.17
C LEU A 121 -15.53 -0.19 -5.37
N ALA A 122 -16.26 0.46 -6.25
CA ALA A 122 -15.67 1.22 -7.35
C ALA A 122 -15.03 2.51 -6.82
N THR A 123 -13.80 2.81 -7.28
CA THR A 123 -13.05 3.99 -6.86
C THR A 123 -12.63 4.84 -8.06
N ILE A 124 -12.34 6.13 -7.82
CA ILE A 124 -11.69 7.00 -8.80
C ILE A 124 -10.18 7.05 -8.60
N ASP A 125 -9.68 6.52 -7.50
CA ASP A 125 -8.27 6.43 -7.14
C ASP A 125 -7.82 4.97 -7.14
N GLY A 126 -6.51 4.74 -7.17
CA GLY A 126 -5.98 3.37 -7.14
C GLY A 126 -4.54 3.26 -7.61
N TYR A 127 -4.01 2.04 -7.46
CA TYR A 127 -2.70 1.66 -7.97
C TYR A 127 -2.87 0.84 -9.25
N HIS A 128 -2.74 1.52 -10.38
CA HIS A 128 -2.80 0.90 -11.69
C HIS A 128 -1.47 1.13 -12.42
N ASN A 129 -0.92 0.09 -13.03
CA ASN A 129 0.31 0.21 -13.81
C ASN A 129 0.06 0.91 -15.15
N ILE A 130 -1.18 0.84 -15.66
CA ILE A 130 -1.57 1.40 -16.95
C ILE A 130 -2.88 2.16 -16.76
N TYR A 131 -2.83 3.48 -17.02
CA TYR A 131 -4.00 4.35 -17.09
C TYR A 131 -3.71 5.50 -18.07
N PRO A 132 -4.75 6.12 -18.68
CA PRO A 132 -4.55 7.25 -19.60
C PRO A 132 -3.91 8.45 -18.89
N LEU A 133 -2.91 9.07 -19.52
CA LEU A 133 -2.26 10.27 -18.95
C LEU A 133 -3.26 11.40 -18.67
N GLU A 134 -4.29 11.54 -19.51
CA GLU A 134 -5.36 12.51 -19.34
C GLU A 134 -6.15 12.28 -18.02
N TYR A 135 -6.33 11.02 -17.64
CA TYR A 135 -6.95 10.71 -16.35
C TYR A 135 -6.10 11.21 -15.18
N LYS A 136 -4.79 10.96 -15.21
CA LYS A 136 -3.85 11.45 -14.20
C LYS A 136 -3.87 12.98 -14.10
N LYS A 137 -3.89 13.68 -15.24
CA LYS A 137 -3.98 15.15 -15.27
C LYS A 137 -5.27 15.65 -14.63
N LYS A 138 -6.41 15.02 -14.93
CA LYS A 138 -7.70 15.36 -14.32
C LYS A 138 -7.70 15.09 -12.82
N PHE A 139 -7.18 13.94 -12.39
CA PHE A 139 -7.08 13.60 -10.97
C PHE A 139 -6.14 14.56 -10.23
N ARG A 140 -5.07 15.01 -10.87
CA ARG A 140 -4.15 16.00 -10.29
C ARG A 140 -4.85 17.27 -9.79
N LEU A 141 -5.91 17.70 -10.46
CA LEU A 141 -6.70 18.87 -10.07
C LEU A 141 -7.44 18.68 -8.73
N ILE A 142 -7.71 17.42 -8.36
CA ILE A 142 -8.32 17.08 -7.06
C ILE A 142 -7.36 17.37 -5.91
N ILE A 143 -6.08 17.01 -6.09
CA ILE A 143 -5.04 17.08 -5.06
C ILE A 143 -4.04 18.24 -5.27
N GLU A 144 -4.33 19.18 -6.16
CA GLU A 144 -3.37 20.20 -6.57
C GLU A 144 -2.83 21.03 -5.40
N LYS A 145 -3.72 21.45 -4.50
CA LYS A 145 -3.32 22.22 -3.31
C LYS A 145 -2.44 21.42 -2.37
N GLU A 146 -2.73 20.12 -2.19
CA GLU A 146 -1.90 19.23 -1.39
C GLU A 146 -0.50 19.04 -2.01
N LEU A 147 -0.42 18.96 -3.33
CA LEU A 147 0.87 18.88 -4.03
C LEU A 147 1.69 20.17 -3.92
N GLN A 148 1.03 21.34 -3.82
CA GLN A 148 1.71 22.62 -3.63
C GLN A 148 2.35 22.74 -2.24
N LYS A 149 1.78 22.12 -1.21
CA LYS A 149 2.32 22.10 0.16
C LYS A 149 3.60 21.27 0.27
N ASN A 150 3.82 20.29 -0.60
CA ASN A 150 4.93 19.36 -0.50
C ASN A 150 5.62 19.11 -1.86
N THR A 151 6.79 19.74 -2.04
CA THR A 151 7.54 19.65 -3.31
C THR A 151 8.02 18.24 -3.65
N LYS A 152 8.34 17.40 -2.64
CA LYS A 152 8.74 16.00 -2.86
C LYS A 152 7.56 15.17 -3.34
N LEU A 153 6.39 15.36 -2.74
CA LEU A 153 5.15 14.70 -3.13
C LEU A 153 4.72 15.15 -4.54
N LYS A 154 4.83 16.44 -4.82
CA LYS A 154 4.57 16.98 -6.16
C LYS A 154 5.48 16.35 -7.21
N LYS A 155 6.81 16.32 -6.97
CA LYS A 155 7.76 15.67 -7.89
C LYS A 155 7.43 14.18 -8.07
N TYR A 156 7.08 13.48 -7.00
CA TYR A 156 6.68 12.07 -7.06
C TYR A 156 5.42 11.87 -7.91
N TYR A 157 4.37 12.68 -7.69
CA TYR A 157 3.12 12.56 -8.42
C TYR A 157 3.28 12.92 -9.89
N ASP A 158 4.03 14.00 -10.21
CA ASP A 158 4.21 14.49 -11.57
C ASP A 158 5.06 13.54 -12.42
N ASN A 159 5.86 12.66 -11.82
CA ASN A 159 6.57 11.62 -12.54
C ASN A 159 5.61 10.59 -13.15
N TRP A 160 5.99 10.04 -14.31
CA TRP A 160 5.25 8.96 -14.97
C TRP A 160 5.20 7.70 -14.10
N GLY A 161 4.06 6.99 -14.14
CA GLY A 161 3.88 5.71 -13.43
C GLY A 161 3.63 5.82 -11.93
N SER A 162 3.47 7.06 -11.40
CA SER A 162 3.07 7.24 -10.00
C SER A 162 1.63 6.81 -9.75
N ARG A 163 1.34 6.50 -8.49
CA ARG A 163 -0.01 6.13 -8.03
C ARG A 163 -0.97 7.30 -8.18
N VAL A 164 -2.22 7.01 -8.52
CA VAL A 164 -3.33 7.98 -8.53
C VAL A 164 -4.07 7.85 -7.20
N TYR A 165 -3.58 8.54 -6.17
CA TYR A 165 -4.10 8.49 -4.81
C TYR A 165 -4.52 9.88 -4.34
N GLY A 166 -5.50 9.93 -3.44
CA GLY A 166 -5.87 11.12 -2.69
C GLY A 166 -4.80 11.48 -1.66
N PHE A 167 -3.64 11.93 -2.14
CA PHE A 167 -2.53 12.30 -1.27
C PHE A 167 -2.85 13.52 -0.40
N ILE A 168 -2.49 13.41 0.87
CA ILE A 168 -2.62 14.46 1.88
C ILE A 168 -1.23 14.77 2.42
N SER A 169 -0.86 16.03 2.42
CA SER A 169 0.43 16.51 2.91
C SER A 169 0.40 16.86 4.39
N ASP A 170 -0.71 17.43 4.85
CA ASP A 170 -0.94 17.79 6.26
C ASP A 170 -2.33 17.33 6.69
N PRO A 171 -2.42 16.35 7.60
CA PRO A 171 -3.69 15.87 8.13
C PRO A 171 -4.52 16.90 8.88
N ASN A 172 -3.88 17.96 9.39
CA ASN A 172 -4.58 19.04 10.12
C ASN A 172 -5.11 20.15 9.22
N ASN A 173 -4.65 20.18 7.96
CA ASN A 173 -5.08 21.16 6.97
C ASN A 173 -5.26 20.50 5.61
N ILE A 174 -6.38 19.82 5.42
CA ILE A 174 -6.70 19.05 4.22
C ILE A 174 -7.38 19.96 3.19
N GLU A 175 -6.78 20.08 2.00
CA GLU A 175 -7.28 20.92 0.91
C GLU A 175 -7.49 20.10 -0.38
N ILE A 176 -8.53 19.30 -0.39
CA ILE A 176 -8.97 18.49 -1.53
C ILE A 176 -10.08 19.21 -2.30
N ASN A 177 -10.01 19.19 -3.62
CA ASN A 177 -11.05 19.75 -4.46
C ASN A 177 -12.15 18.70 -4.74
N PHE A 178 -13.15 18.65 -3.87
CA PHE A 178 -14.24 17.67 -3.97
C PHE A 178 -15.14 17.92 -5.20
N LYS A 179 -15.28 19.15 -5.67
CA LYS A 179 -16.00 19.43 -6.94
C LYS A 179 -15.33 18.75 -8.13
N GLN A 180 -14.00 18.77 -8.18
CA GLN A 180 -13.27 18.04 -9.22
C GLN A 180 -13.34 16.52 -9.04
N ALA A 181 -13.37 16.02 -7.81
CA ALA A 181 -13.61 14.60 -7.52
C ALA A 181 -14.99 14.17 -8.03
N LYS A 182 -16.03 14.96 -7.76
CA LYS A 182 -17.40 14.74 -8.30
C LYS A 182 -17.41 14.73 -9.84
N ASN A 183 -16.75 15.69 -10.47
CA ASN A 183 -16.63 15.77 -11.94
C ASN A 183 -15.91 14.54 -12.54
N LEU A 184 -14.99 13.93 -11.78
CA LEU A 184 -14.30 12.71 -12.20
C LEU A 184 -15.10 11.43 -11.89
N GLY A 185 -16.26 11.58 -11.23
CA GLY A 185 -17.23 10.53 -10.98
C GLY A 185 -17.21 9.96 -9.56
N ALA A 186 -16.59 10.62 -8.58
CA ALA A 186 -16.74 10.24 -7.18
C ALA A 186 -18.02 10.84 -6.59
N ASP A 187 -18.86 9.99 -6.01
CA ASP A 187 -20.02 10.41 -5.23
C ASP A 187 -19.76 10.42 -3.73
N TYR A 188 -18.81 9.59 -3.30
CA TYR A 188 -18.50 9.41 -1.87
C TYR A 188 -17.00 9.59 -1.60
N VAL A 189 -16.70 9.93 -0.35
CA VAL A 189 -15.33 9.97 0.19
C VAL A 189 -15.27 9.07 1.41
N ILE A 190 -14.34 8.12 1.40
CA ILE A 190 -13.97 7.30 2.56
C ILE A 190 -12.70 7.89 3.14
N SER A 191 -12.76 8.40 4.37
CA SER A 191 -11.65 9.14 4.97
C SER A 191 -11.28 8.62 6.36
N ALA A 192 -9.97 8.48 6.59
CA ALA A 192 -9.41 8.29 7.93
C ALA A 192 -9.30 9.61 8.73
N TYR A 193 -9.66 10.74 8.11
CA TYR A 193 -9.60 12.06 8.72
C TYR A 193 -10.97 12.67 8.83
N ASN A 194 -11.13 13.59 9.80
CA ASN A 194 -12.28 14.47 9.85
C ASN A 194 -12.15 15.51 8.74
N LEU A 195 -13.17 15.59 7.89
CA LEU A 195 -13.22 16.55 6.80
C LEU A 195 -14.27 17.60 7.11
N ASP A 196 -13.86 18.86 7.16
CA ASP A 196 -14.75 20.02 7.26
C ASP A 196 -14.73 20.75 5.92
N ASN A 197 -15.78 20.55 5.12
CA ASN A 197 -15.87 21.15 3.79
C ASN A 197 -17.35 21.31 3.38
N GLU A 198 -17.69 22.48 2.88
CA GLU A 198 -19.07 22.82 2.45
C GLU A 198 -19.67 21.88 1.38
N ASN A 199 -18.81 21.21 0.59
CA ASN A 199 -19.22 20.28 -0.47
C ASN A 199 -19.40 18.84 0.03
N LEU A 200 -19.23 18.61 1.32
CA LEU A 200 -19.33 17.28 1.93
C LEU A 200 -20.45 17.21 2.94
N MET A 201 -21.20 16.13 2.90
CA MET A 201 -22.16 15.77 3.92
C MET A 201 -21.71 14.46 4.59
N LEU A 202 -21.53 14.47 5.91
CA LEU A 202 -21.22 13.27 6.66
C LEU A 202 -22.42 12.33 6.62
N VAL A 203 -22.24 11.13 6.07
CA VAL A 203 -23.30 10.13 5.90
C VAL A 203 -23.27 9.10 7.02
N CYS A 204 -22.07 8.69 7.42
CA CYS A 204 -21.90 7.74 8.50
C CYS A 204 -20.64 8.04 9.33
N ASP A 205 -20.86 8.36 10.60
CA ASP A 205 -19.81 8.60 11.60
C ASP A 205 -19.46 7.32 12.37
N ASN A 206 -20.41 6.42 12.55
CA ASN A 206 -20.29 5.23 13.40
C ASN A 206 -20.26 3.91 12.59
N CYS A 207 -19.98 3.98 11.28
CA CYS A 207 -19.84 2.77 10.46
C CYS A 207 -18.52 2.06 10.69
N SER A 208 -17.50 2.77 11.12
CA SER A 208 -16.17 2.28 11.44
C SER A 208 -15.61 3.04 12.65
N ASP A 209 -14.69 2.42 13.38
CA ASP A 209 -14.02 3.04 14.54
C ASP A 209 -13.07 4.18 14.12
N PHE A 210 -12.59 4.17 12.87
CA PHE A 210 -11.59 5.13 12.41
C PHE A 210 -11.81 5.63 10.97
N LEU A 211 -12.82 5.15 10.25
CA LEU A 211 -13.19 5.64 8.93
C LEU A 211 -14.53 6.35 8.96
N LYS A 212 -14.62 7.43 8.21
CA LYS A 212 -15.84 8.20 8.01
C LYS A 212 -16.26 8.17 6.56
N LEU A 213 -17.56 8.16 6.33
CA LEU A 213 -18.15 8.19 5.00
C LEU A 213 -18.83 9.54 4.77
N TYR A 214 -18.43 10.22 3.72
CA TYR A 214 -18.99 11.49 3.28
C TYR A 214 -19.62 11.35 1.90
N PHE A 215 -20.72 12.03 1.67
CA PHE A 215 -21.33 12.23 0.34
C PHE A 215 -20.85 13.56 -0.23
N ILE A 216 -20.49 13.59 -1.53
CA ILE A 216 -20.10 14.81 -2.24
C ILE A 216 -21.37 15.44 -2.84
N GLN A 217 -21.70 16.63 -2.39
CA GLN A 217 -22.85 17.42 -2.84
C GLN A 217 -22.69 18.00 -4.24
#